data_b4df7061b274900d30190edc5a378506
#
_entry.id   b4df7061b274900d30190edc5a378506
#
_cell.length_a   1.000
_cell.length_b   1.000
_cell.length_c   1.000
_cell.angle_alpha   90.00
_cell.angle_beta   90.00
_cell.angle_gamma   90.00
#
_symmetry.space_group_name_H-M   'P 1'
#
loop_
_entity.id
_entity.type
_entity.pdbx_description
1 polymer ?
#
loop_
_entity_poly.entity_id
_entity_poly.type
_entity_poly.pdbx_seq_one_letter_code
_entity_poly.pdbx_strand_id
1 'polypeptide(L)'
;KLKYTFPNKDFVEIEKKMNGKKFFYIEKKVIPERYYQLKLLGEKSIRMEQKITRIYPDKNLFSHVVGQIDDDNNGISGLEKSFDKTLKDGRTSLTLTLDKELQYIIRDELINAQKIFRNIGGAGILMNINNGEILSLVSVPDFNLNIRKDISDINYINRATKGVYELGSVFKSFTIAAGLNYGLISPDDMFLNLEKKLKCGRRTISEYDENLSKDLSVEDILVHSSNIGSVKIGQIIGQEKLQTFLKKIGILSQLDFDIEETGKPLSFKWRDCKLETVSYGHGVTTTPIQLAKGYAILANGGYDVKPTLIKEKIYNSQNKRILNKDVSNKINRMLRKVVTQGTATLSDVE
;
A
#
# COMPACT_ATOMS: atom_id res chain seq x y z
N LYS A 1 -45.95 -7.04 -14.88
CA LYS A 1 -45.09 -8.25 -14.88
C LYS A 1 -43.59 -7.86 -14.67
N LEU A 2 -43.00 -6.94 -15.46
CA LEU A 2 -41.63 -6.47 -15.27
C LEU A 2 -41.33 -5.99 -13.84
N LYS A 3 -42.29 -5.34 -13.19
CA LYS A 3 -42.18 -4.86 -11.81
C LYS A 3 -41.87 -5.99 -10.81
N TYR A 4 -42.39 -7.19 -11.05
CA TYR A 4 -42.12 -8.36 -10.21
C TYR A 4 -40.70 -8.90 -10.43
N THR A 5 -40.18 -8.79 -11.66
CA THR A 5 -38.81 -9.24 -11.96
C THR A 5 -37.75 -8.28 -11.46
N PHE A 6 -38.07 -6.97 -11.42
CA PHE A 6 -37.18 -5.89 -11.00
C PHE A 6 -37.84 -4.99 -9.95
N PRO A 7 -38.10 -5.46 -8.74
CA PRO A 7 -38.83 -4.69 -7.72
C PRO A 7 -38.17 -3.40 -7.29
N ASN A 8 -36.87 -3.30 -7.45
CA ASN A 8 -36.05 -2.15 -7.04
C ASN A 8 -35.90 -1.07 -8.13
N LYS A 9 -36.58 -1.20 -9.28
CA LYS A 9 -36.51 -0.21 -10.37
C LYS A 9 -37.63 0.80 -10.27
N ASP A 10 -37.35 2.05 -10.64
CA ASP A 10 -38.34 3.10 -10.78
C ASP A 10 -39.10 2.90 -12.09
N PHE A 11 -40.33 2.37 -11.99
CA PHE A 11 -41.17 2.09 -13.14
C PHE A 11 -41.84 3.34 -13.69
N VAL A 12 -41.93 4.45 -12.95
CA VAL A 12 -42.38 5.74 -13.46
C VAL A 12 -41.38 6.32 -14.45
N GLU A 13 -40.09 6.20 -14.12
CA GLU A 13 -39.00 6.60 -15.02
C GLU A 13 -38.91 5.70 -16.26
N ILE A 14 -39.10 4.39 -16.09
CA ILE A 14 -39.13 3.42 -17.20
C ILE A 14 -40.28 3.73 -18.16
N GLU A 15 -41.48 4.00 -17.66
CA GLU A 15 -42.63 4.38 -18.48
C GLU A 15 -42.39 5.68 -19.26
N LYS A 16 -41.80 6.68 -18.63
CA LYS A 16 -41.37 7.91 -19.34
C LYS A 16 -40.40 7.61 -20.48
N LYS A 17 -39.42 6.72 -20.24
CA LYS A 17 -38.45 6.32 -21.28
C LYS A 17 -39.12 5.53 -22.40
N MET A 18 -40.09 4.68 -22.12
CA MET A 18 -40.85 3.94 -23.14
C MET A 18 -41.61 4.88 -24.09
N ASN A 19 -42.14 5.98 -23.59
CA ASN A 19 -42.91 6.95 -24.39
C ASN A 19 -42.02 7.92 -25.18
N GLY A 20 -40.74 8.06 -24.86
CA GLY A 20 -39.86 9.07 -25.47
C GLY A 20 -38.63 8.54 -26.20
N LYS A 21 -38.26 7.29 -26.05
CA LYS A 21 -37.04 6.71 -26.64
C LYS A 21 -37.32 5.46 -27.46
N LYS A 22 -36.65 5.36 -28.61
CA LYS A 22 -36.74 4.17 -29.47
C LYS A 22 -36.05 2.94 -28.82
N PHE A 23 -35.08 3.15 -27.97
CA PHE A 23 -34.34 2.10 -27.27
C PHE A 23 -33.77 2.61 -25.95
N PHE A 24 -33.80 1.77 -24.91
CA PHE A 24 -33.09 2.01 -23.63
C PHE A 24 -32.89 0.69 -22.87
N TYR A 25 -31.87 0.63 -22.03
CA TYR A 25 -31.64 -0.53 -21.18
C TYR A 25 -32.51 -0.47 -19.92
N ILE A 26 -33.31 -1.51 -19.68
CA ILE A 26 -34.06 -1.71 -18.43
C ILE A 26 -33.08 -2.21 -17.36
N GLU A 27 -32.23 -3.16 -17.72
CA GLU A 27 -31.18 -3.71 -16.88
C GLU A 27 -29.98 -4.07 -17.76
N LYS A 28 -28.76 -3.74 -17.30
CA LYS A 28 -27.54 -3.99 -18.06
C LYS A 28 -26.94 -5.39 -17.79
N LYS A 29 -27.19 -5.93 -16.60
CA LYS A 29 -26.72 -7.27 -16.21
C LYS A 29 -27.87 -8.05 -15.59
N VAL A 30 -28.29 -9.10 -16.24
CA VAL A 30 -29.36 -9.98 -15.79
C VAL A 30 -28.75 -11.32 -15.39
N ILE A 31 -28.98 -11.76 -14.16
CA ILE A 31 -28.55 -13.08 -13.68
C ILE A 31 -29.36 -14.18 -14.38
N PRO A 32 -28.79 -15.39 -14.55
CA PRO A 32 -29.43 -16.49 -15.28
C PRO A 32 -30.85 -16.81 -14.82
N GLU A 33 -31.13 -16.73 -13.53
CA GLU A 33 -32.44 -17.04 -12.95
C GLU A 33 -33.52 -16.05 -13.44
N ARG A 34 -33.18 -14.76 -13.54
CA ARG A 34 -34.08 -13.73 -14.06
C ARG A 34 -34.25 -13.79 -15.56
N TYR A 35 -33.26 -14.32 -16.28
CA TYR A 35 -33.36 -14.52 -17.73
C TYR A 35 -34.56 -15.37 -18.10
N TYR A 36 -34.77 -16.50 -17.42
CA TYR A 36 -35.94 -17.36 -17.66
C TYR A 36 -37.26 -16.67 -17.34
N GLN A 37 -37.33 -15.90 -16.27
CA GLN A 37 -38.51 -15.12 -15.91
C GLN A 37 -38.86 -14.10 -16.99
N LEU A 38 -37.85 -13.38 -17.53
CA LEU A 38 -38.05 -12.44 -18.62
C LEU A 38 -38.50 -13.12 -19.93
N LYS A 39 -37.93 -14.27 -20.24
CA LYS A 39 -38.34 -15.06 -21.41
C LYS A 39 -39.80 -15.51 -21.33
N LEU A 40 -40.26 -15.88 -20.14
CA LEU A 40 -41.66 -16.29 -19.89
C LEU A 40 -42.66 -15.13 -20.01
N LEU A 41 -42.19 -13.89 -19.99
CA LEU A 41 -43.11 -12.74 -20.24
C LEU A 41 -43.66 -12.72 -21.65
N GLY A 42 -42.92 -13.31 -22.62
CA GLY A 42 -43.36 -13.38 -24.02
C GLY A 42 -43.44 -12.03 -24.73
N GLU A 43 -42.83 -10.98 -24.14
CA GLU A 43 -42.95 -9.60 -24.67
C GLU A 43 -41.92 -9.35 -25.77
N LYS A 44 -42.34 -9.17 -26.99
CA LYS A 44 -41.50 -9.01 -28.18
C LYS A 44 -40.65 -7.74 -28.19
N SER A 45 -41.05 -6.73 -27.44
CA SER A 45 -40.29 -5.48 -27.32
C SER A 45 -39.08 -5.59 -26.40
N ILE A 46 -39.03 -6.64 -25.56
CA ILE A 46 -37.89 -6.93 -24.69
C ILE A 46 -36.86 -7.73 -25.45
N ARG A 47 -35.72 -7.12 -25.69
CA ARG A 47 -34.55 -7.83 -26.27
C ARG A 47 -33.54 -8.15 -25.20
N MET A 48 -32.99 -9.36 -25.27
CA MET A 48 -31.93 -9.83 -24.38
C MET A 48 -30.71 -10.12 -25.23
N GLU A 49 -29.59 -9.53 -24.87
CA GLU A 49 -28.30 -9.76 -25.51
C GLU A 49 -27.42 -10.58 -24.57
N GLN A 50 -26.77 -11.62 -25.11
CA GLN A 50 -25.76 -12.36 -24.38
C GLN A 50 -24.46 -11.58 -24.41
N LYS A 51 -23.92 -11.26 -23.22
CA LYS A 51 -22.60 -10.63 -23.07
C LYS A 51 -21.75 -11.52 -22.16
N ILE A 52 -20.51 -11.73 -22.57
CA ILE A 52 -19.49 -12.28 -21.66
C ILE A 52 -19.20 -11.22 -20.63
N THR A 53 -19.24 -11.58 -19.37
CA THR A 53 -18.89 -10.67 -18.26
C THR A 53 -17.97 -11.35 -17.26
N ARG A 54 -17.22 -10.55 -16.51
CA ARG A 54 -16.42 -11.03 -15.39
C ARG A 54 -17.31 -11.41 -14.21
N ILE A 55 -16.96 -12.50 -13.56
CA ILE A 55 -17.48 -12.90 -12.24
C ILE A 55 -16.30 -12.97 -11.31
N TYR A 56 -16.43 -12.34 -10.16
CA TYR A 56 -15.40 -12.31 -9.11
C TYR A 56 -15.86 -13.19 -7.94
N PRO A 57 -15.41 -14.46 -7.88
CA PRO A 57 -15.87 -15.42 -6.87
C PRO A 57 -15.61 -14.96 -5.44
N ASP A 58 -14.45 -14.34 -5.22
CA ASP A 58 -13.99 -13.89 -3.91
C ASP A 58 -14.53 -12.51 -3.50
N LYS A 59 -15.39 -11.91 -4.32
CA LYS A 59 -16.14 -10.68 -4.04
C LYS A 59 -15.24 -9.52 -3.57
N ASN A 60 -15.11 -9.35 -2.24
CA ASN A 60 -14.36 -8.25 -1.60
C ASN A 60 -12.88 -8.54 -1.43
N LEU A 61 -12.49 -9.81 -1.30
CA LEU A 61 -11.18 -10.22 -0.79
C LEU A 61 -10.00 -9.63 -1.56
N PHE A 62 -10.16 -9.50 -2.88
CA PHE A 62 -9.12 -8.99 -3.77
C PHE A 62 -9.53 -7.69 -4.49
N SER A 63 -10.49 -6.94 -3.94
CA SER A 63 -11.13 -5.83 -4.65
C SER A 63 -10.14 -4.81 -5.19
N HIS A 64 -9.18 -4.36 -4.37
CA HIS A 64 -8.22 -3.35 -4.75
C HIS A 64 -7.05 -3.88 -5.61
N VAL A 65 -6.84 -5.19 -5.63
CA VAL A 65 -5.81 -5.81 -6.47
C VAL A 65 -6.36 -6.16 -7.83
N VAL A 66 -7.45 -6.93 -7.87
CA VAL A 66 -8.07 -7.35 -9.13
C VAL A 66 -8.67 -6.14 -9.85
N GLY A 67 -9.37 -5.28 -9.12
CA GLY A 67 -10.03 -4.11 -9.71
C GLY A 67 -11.33 -4.46 -10.44
N GLN A 68 -11.79 -3.53 -11.26
CA GLN A 68 -13.10 -3.62 -11.92
C GLN A 68 -13.01 -3.38 -13.42
N ILE A 69 -14.02 -3.87 -14.13
CA ILE A 69 -14.31 -3.54 -15.53
C ILE A 69 -15.53 -2.62 -15.64
N ASP A 70 -15.65 -1.89 -16.72
CA ASP A 70 -16.87 -1.15 -17.10
C ASP A 70 -17.93 -2.06 -17.72
N ASP A 71 -19.05 -1.46 -18.18
CA ASP A 71 -20.15 -2.19 -18.83
C ASP A 71 -19.78 -2.79 -20.20
N ASP A 72 -18.70 -2.28 -20.80
CA ASP A 72 -18.16 -2.74 -22.08
C ASP A 72 -16.97 -3.69 -21.93
N ASN A 73 -16.75 -4.18 -20.69
CA ASN A 73 -15.66 -5.05 -20.29
C ASN A 73 -14.26 -4.41 -20.42
N ASN A 74 -14.13 -3.08 -20.35
CA ASN A 74 -12.83 -2.43 -20.25
C ASN A 74 -12.39 -2.38 -18.79
N GLY A 75 -11.12 -2.70 -18.53
CA GLY A 75 -10.54 -2.57 -17.19
C GLY A 75 -10.47 -1.09 -16.76
N ILE A 76 -11.01 -0.77 -15.58
CA ILE A 76 -11.07 0.60 -15.05
C ILE A 76 -10.24 0.80 -13.80
N SER A 77 -9.85 -0.28 -13.13
CA SER A 77 -8.97 -0.25 -11.96
C SER A 77 -8.22 -1.57 -11.77
N GLY A 78 -7.17 -1.54 -10.96
CA GLY A 78 -6.39 -2.71 -10.56
C GLY A 78 -5.74 -3.46 -11.73
N LEU A 79 -5.57 -4.76 -11.58
CA LEU A 79 -5.01 -5.62 -12.62
C LEU A 79 -5.92 -5.72 -13.86
N GLU A 80 -7.24 -5.63 -13.70
CA GLU A 80 -8.16 -5.57 -14.85
C GLU A 80 -7.81 -4.40 -15.78
N LYS A 81 -7.43 -3.24 -15.22
CA LYS A 81 -6.97 -2.09 -16.00
C LYS A 81 -5.56 -2.28 -16.54
N SER A 82 -4.62 -2.64 -15.67
CA SER A 82 -3.20 -2.73 -16.04
C SER A 82 -2.93 -3.81 -17.10
N PHE A 83 -3.76 -4.86 -17.13
CA PHE A 83 -3.65 -5.98 -18.06
C PHE A 83 -4.87 -6.12 -19.01
N ASP A 84 -5.61 -5.03 -19.24
CA ASP A 84 -6.88 -5.04 -19.99
C ASP A 84 -6.75 -5.75 -21.36
N LYS A 85 -5.71 -5.44 -22.12
CA LYS A 85 -5.46 -6.07 -23.44
C LYS A 85 -5.24 -7.58 -23.31
N THR A 86 -4.43 -8.01 -22.36
CA THR A 86 -4.10 -9.42 -22.14
C THR A 86 -5.32 -10.20 -21.68
N LEU A 87 -6.10 -9.62 -20.77
CA LEU A 87 -7.28 -10.27 -20.19
C LEU A 87 -8.45 -10.32 -21.19
N LYS A 88 -8.55 -9.39 -22.13
CA LYS A 88 -9.54 -9.40 -23.20
C LYS A 88 -9.23 -10.43 -24.28
N ASP A 89 -7.96 -10.67 -24.58
CA ASP A 89 -7.54 -11.68 -25.55
C ASP A 89 -7.94 -13.10 -25.10
N GLY A 90 -8.05 -13.33 -23.79
CA GLY A 90 -8.58 -14.57 -23.21
C GLY A 90 -7.72 -15.81 -23.42
N ARG A 91 -6.57 -15.70 -24.10
CA ARG A 91 -5.67 -16.82 -24.40
C ARG A 91 -4.71 -17.12 -23.25
N THR A 92 -4.43 -16.13 -22.43
CA THR A 92 -3.45 -16.22 -21.32
C THR A 92 -4.11 -15.90 -20.01
N SER A 93 -3.94 -16.74 -19.00
CA SER A 93 -4.31 -16.45 -17.63
C SER A 93 -3.16 -15.72 -16.94
N LEU A 94 -3.47 -14.78 -16.05
CA LEU A 94 -2.48 -14.19 -15.14
C LEU A 94 -2.45 -15.02 -13.85
N THR A 95 -1.28 -15.60 -13.55
CA THR A 95 -1.07 -16.27 -12.28
C THR A 95 -0.52 -15.27 -11.28
N LEU A 96 -1.29 -15.04 -10.20
CA LEU A 96 -0.91 -14.09 -9.16
C LEU A 96 -0.04 -14.75 -8.08
N THR A 97 0.76 -13.93 -7.41
CA THR A 97 1.59 -14.35 -6.27
C THR A 97 0.79 -14.41 -4.97
N LEU A 98 -0.42 -13.86 -4.97
CA LEU A 98 -1.26 -13.74 -3.78
C LEU A 98 -1.65 -15.12 -3.22
N ASP A 99 -1.53 -15.25 -1.92
CA ASP A 99 -2.05 -16.36 -1.14
C ASP A 99 -3.42 -15.97 -0.58
N LYS A 100 -4.43 -16.80 -0.84
CA LYS A 100 -5.81 -16.50 -0.44
C LYS A 100 -6.02 -16.52 1.06
N GLU A 101 -5.37 -17.42 1.78
CA GLU A 101 -5.51 -17.56 3.23
C GLU A 101 -4.84 -16.39 3.93
N LEU A 102 -3.61 -16.04 3.53
CA LEU A 102 -2.90 -14.87 4.06
C LEU A 102 -3.64 -13.56 3.76
N GLN A 103 -4.21 -13.44 2.56
CA GLN A 103 -5.04 -12.29 2.20
C GLN A 103 -6.27 -12.18 3.11
N TYR A 104 -6.94 -13.31 3.37
CA TYR A 104 -8.11 -13.34 4.25
C TYR A 104 -7.74 -12.96 5.70
N ILE A 105 -6.68 -13.54 6.25
CA ILE A 105 -6.24 -13.27 7.63
C ILE A 105 -5.91 -11.78 7.81
N ILE A 106 -5.08 -11.21 6.92
CA ILE A 106 -4.70 -9.81 7.03
C ILE A 106 -5.91 -8.88 6.86
N ARG A 107 -6.83 -9.24 5.96
CA ARG A 107 -8.07 -8.49 5.78
C ARG A 107 -8.94 -8.50 7.04
N ASP A 108 -9.13 -9.66 7.65
CA ASP A 108 -9.96 -9.81 8.84
C ASP A 108 -9.39 -9.02 10.01
N GLU A 109 -8.10 -9.10 10.25
CA GLU A 109 -7.41 -8.32 11.28
C GLU A 109 -7.51 -6.80 11.05
N LEU A 110 -7.38 -6.33 9.81
CA LEU A 110 -7.56 -4.91 9.50
C LEU A 110 -9.01 -4.45 9.74
N ILE A 111 -10.00 -5.27 9.41
CA ILE A 111 -11.41 -4.95 9.67
C ILE A 111 -11.68 -4.94 11.17
N ASN A 112 -11.11 -5.85 11.94
CA ASN A 112 -11.24 -5.89 13.39
C ASN A 112 -10.57 -4.67 14.02
N ALA A 113 -9.37 -4.32 13.61
CA ALA A 113 -8.70 -3.09 14.03
C ALA A 113 -9.52 -1.84 13.68
N GLN A 114 -10.15 -1.80 12.50
CA GLN A 114 -11.02 -0.68 12.12
C GLN A 114 -12.22 -0.53 13.05
N LYS A 115 -12.83 -1.62 13.49
CA LYS A 115 -13.94 -1.60 14.46
C LYS A 115 -13.48 -1.10 15.84
N ILE A 116 -12.31 -1.58 16.31
CA ILE A 116 -11.76 -1.24 17.63
C ILE A 116 -11.32 0.23 17.68
N PHE A 117 -10.53 0.66 16.70
CA PHE A 117 -9.90 1.99 16.69
C PHE A 117 -10.72 3.05 15.95
N ARG A 118 -11.83 2.68 15.30
CA ARG A 118 -12.70 3.58 14.52
C ARG A 118 -11.94 4.41 13.49
N ASN A 119 -10.90 3.84 12.90
CA ASN A 119 -10.12 4.49 11.86
C ASN A 119 -10.89 4.55 10.52
N ILE A 120 -10.49 5.47 9.65
CA ILE A 120 -11.15 5.67 8.34
C ILE A 120 -10.69 4.65 7.28
N GLY A 121 -9.67 3.88 7.57
CA GLY A 121 -9.13 2.85 6.67
C GLY A 121 -7.76 2.36 7.10
N GLY A 122 -7.30 1.31 6.43
CA GLY A 122 -6.01 0.68 6.69
C GLY A 122 -5.45 -0.02 5.46
N ALA A 123 -4.19 -0.39 5.52
CA ALA A 123 -3.54 -1.23 4.51
C ALA A 123 -2.63 -2.26 5.17
N GLY A 124 -2.58 -3.47 4.61
CA GLY A 124 -1.68 -4.55 5.00
C GLY A 124 -0.99 -5.14 3.78
N ILE A 125 0.32 -5.36 3.89
CA ILE A 125 1.14 -5.94 2.82
C ILE A 125 2.01 -7.02 3.42
N LEU A 126 1.99 -8.20 2.82
CA LEU A 126 2.94 -9.26 3.10
C LEU A 126 3.76 -9.52 1.84
N MET A 127 5.08 -9.36 1.94
CA MET A 127 5.99 -9.47 0.82
C MET A 127 7.17 -10.38 1.16
N ASN A 128 7.54 -11.25 0.24
CA ASN A 128 8.77 -12.02 0.31
C ASN A 128 9.96 -11.07 0.04
N ILE A 129 10.82 -10.91 1.04
CA ILE A 129 11.96 -9.97 1.00
C ILE A 129 13.04 -10.38 -0.02
N ASN A 130 13.11 -11.67 -0.41
CA ASN A 130 14.16 -12.17 -1.28
C ASN A 130 13.86 -11.98 -2.78
N ASN A 131 12.58 -12.03 -3.17
CA ASN A 131 12.19 -12.02 -4.58
C ASN A 131 11.12 -10.97 -4.93
N GLY A 132 10.59 -10.24 -3.93
CA GLY A 132 9.57 -9.21 -4.13
C GLY A 132 8.14 -9.70 -4.35
N GLU A 133 7.92 -11.00 -4.25
CA GLU A 133 6.60 -11.61 -4.37
C GLU A 133 5.64 -11.06 -3.30
N ILE A 134 4.52 -10.50 -3.74
CA ILE A 134 3.46 -10.01 -2.85
C ILE A 134 2.51 -11.16 -2.53
N LEU A 135 2.57 -11.66 -1.30
CA LEU A 135 1.71 -12.75 -0.82
C LEU A 135 0.34 -12.24 -0.36
N SER A 136 0.27 -11.00 0.12
CA SER A 136 -0.98 -10.33 0.46
C SER A 136 -0.86 -8.82 0.26
N LEU A 137 -1.93 -8.21 -0.27
CA LEU A 137 -2.08 -6.76 -0.41
C LEU A 137 -3.53 -6.39 -0.14
N VAL A 138 -3.78 -5.86 1.04
CA VAL A 138 -5.12 -5.50 1.50
C VAL A 138 -5.23 -3.99 1.67
N SER A 139 -6.36 -3.44 1.27
CA SER A 139 -6.79 -2.08 1.57
C SER A 139 -8.22 -2.13 2.10
N VAL A 140 -8.50 -1.43 3.20
CA VAL A 140 -9.85 -1.31 3.78
C VAL A 140 -10.20 0.17 3.96
N PRO A 141 -11.50 0.54 3.85
CA PRO A 141 -12.64 -0.32 3.53
C PRO A 141 -12.57 -0.84 2.10
N ASP A 142 -13.08 -2.05 1.90
CA ASP A 142 -13.15 -2.72 0.62
C ASP A 142 -14.58 -2.68 0.03
N PHE A 143 -14.76 -3.29 -1.14
CA PHE A 143 -16.03 -3.30 -1.86
C PHE A 143 -16.22 -4.60 -2.64
N ASN A 144 -17.47 -4.95 -2.92
CA ASN A 144 -17.79 -6.14 -3.70
C ASN A 144 -17.60 -5.87 -5.20
N LEU A 145 -16.69 -6.58 -5.84
CA LEU A 145 -16.36 -6.44 -7.27
C LEU A 145 -17.55 -6.73 -8.20
N ASN A 146 -18.49 -7.58 -7.76
CA ASN A 146 -19.69 -7.89 -8.55
C ASN A 146 -20.77 -6.80 -8.47
N ILE A 147 -20.64 -5.84 -7.54
CA ILE A 147 -21.57 -4.73 -7.35
C ILE A 147 -20.87 -3.44 -7.77
N ARG A 148 -21.21 -2.96 -8.96
CA ARG A 148 -20.63 -1.71 -9.46
C ARG A 148 -21.23 -0.52 -8.72
N LYS A 149 -20.35 0.29 -8.14
CA LYS A 149 -20.66 1.58 -7.54
C LYS A 149 -19.90 2.69 -8.27
N ASP A 150 -20.20 3.93 -7.92
CA ASP A 150 -19.51 5.09 -8.45
C ASP A 150 -18.02 5.06 -8.06
N ILE A 151 -17.16 5.32 -9.04
CA ILE A 151 -15.69 5.32 -8.89
C ILE A 151 -15.20 6.45 -7.97
N SER A 152 -16.00 7.48 -7.73
CA SER A 152 -15.67 8.58 -6.81
C SER A 152 -15.71 8.19 -5.32
N ASP A 153 -16.26 7.02 -4.97
CA ASP A 153 -16.33 6.56 -3.59
C ASP A 153 -14.91 6.34 -3.02
N ILE A 154 -14.66 6.90 -1.85
CA ILE A 154 -13.39 6.77 -1.12
C ILE A 154 -12.98 5.31 -0.82
N ASN A 155 -13.94 4.39 -0.85
CA ASN A 155 -13.70 2.95 -0.70
C ASN A 155 -12.88 2.36 -1.86
N TYR A 156 -12.89 3.00 -3.04
CA TYR A 156 -12.13 2.54 -4.19
C TYR A 156 -10.63 2.88 -4.12
N ILE A 157 -10.21 3.68 -3.16
CA ILE A 157 -8.79 4.05 -3.01
C ILE A 157 -8.00 2.84 -2.50
N ASN A 158 -7.07 2.34 -3.30
CA ASN A 158 -6.08 1.38 -2.84
C ASN A 158 -5.06 2.09 -1.93
N ARG A 159 -5.24 1.98 -0.61
CA ARG A 159 -4.37 2.64 0.37
C ARG A 159 -2.96 2.06 0.41
N ALA A 160 -2.79 0.80 0.00
CA ALA A 160 -1.48 0.15 -0.02
C ALA A 160 -0.58 0.70 -1.14
N THR A 161 -1.15 0.99 -2.32
CA THR A 161 -0.39 1.42 -3.51
C THR A 161 -0.57 2.89 -3.84
N LYS A 162 -1.80 3.44 -3.74
CA LYS A 162 -2.14 4.82 -4.11
C LYS A 162 -2.04 5.80 -2.95
N GLY A 163 -2.31 5.34 -1.72
CA GLY A 163 -2.21 6.18 -0.52
C GLY A 163 -0.78 6.66 -0.28
N VAL A 164 -0.63 7.95 -0.02
CA VAL A 164 0.66 8.59 0.25
C VAL A 164 0.62 9.21 1.63
N TYR A 165 1.52 8.78 2.51
CA TYR A 165 1.50 9.10 3.94
C TYR A 165 2.86 9.53 4.46
N GLU A 166 2.87 10.35 5.51
CA GLU A 166 4.03 10.51 6.40
C GLU A 166 4.04 9.35 7.39
N LEU A 167 5.02 8.46 7.27
CA LEU A 167 5.02 7.19 8.03
C LEU A 167 5.73 7.29 9.38
N GLY A 168 6.24 8.48 9.73
CA GLY A 168 6.77 8.76 11.05
C GLY A 168 8.01 7.94 11.41
N SER A 169 8.08 7.49 12.65
CA SER A 169 9.27 6.87 13.26
C SER A 169 9.78 5.60 12.60
N VAL A 170 8.96 4.88 11.84
CA VAL A 170 9.45 3.73 11.06
C VAL A 170 10.48 4.16 10.01
N PHE A 171 10.53 5.44 9.68
CA PHE A 171 11.50 6.01 8.76
C PHE A 171 12.92 6.12 9.34
N LYS A 172 13.08 6.17 10.67
CA LYS A 172 14.38 6.27 11.35
C LYS A 172 15.33 5.13 10.97
N SER A 173 14.80 3.95 10.69
CA SER A 173 15.57 2.79 10.21
C SER A 173 16.36 3.13 8.92
N PHE A 174 15.79 3.92 8.02
CA PHE A 174 16.48 4.33 6.79
C PHE A 174 17.55 5.38 7.05
N THR A 175 17.33 6.30 7.97
CA THR A 175 18.32 7.30 8.37
C THR A 175 19.52 6.63 8.99
N ILE A 176 19.33 5.71 9.93
CA ILE A 176 20.40 4.97 10.58
C ILE A 176 21.12 4.06 9.58
N ALA A 177 20.36 3.35 8.72
CA ALA A 177 20.95 2.53 7.66
C ALA A 177 21.82 3.34 6.71
N ALA A 178 21.43 4.57 6.37
CA ALA A 178 22.24 5.47 5.56
C ALA A 178 23.56 5.81 6.27
N GLY A 179 23.52 6.20 7.54
CA GLY A 179 24.71 6.53 8.32
C GLY A 179 25.69 5.36 8.43
N LEU A 180 25.18 4.17 8.73
CA LEU A 180 25.95 2.94 8.77
C LEU A 180 26.55 2.58 7.39
N ASN A 181 25.78 2.75 6.32
CA ASN A 181 26.20 2.37 4.96
C ASN A 181 27.27 3.31 4.41
N TYR A 182 27.30 4.57 4.83
CA TYR A 182 28.36 5.51 4.51
C TYR A 182 29.56 5.43 5.48
N GLY A 183 29.51 4.55 6.48
CA GLY A 183 30.58 4.41 7.49
C GLY A 183 30.76 5.64 8.39
N LEU A 184 29.71 6.42 8.57
CA LEU A 184 29.72 7.66 9.35
C LEU A 184 29.36 7.45 10.82
N ILE A 185 28.73 6.32 11.13
CA ILE A 185 28.32 5.91 12.48
C ILE A 185 28.47 4.40 12.63
N SER A 186 28.59 3.97 13.89
CA SER A 186 28.50 2.57 14.34
C SER A 186 27.37 2.38 15.35
N PRO A 187 26.82 1.17 15.54
CA PRO A 187 25.73 0.95 16.52
C PRO A 187 26.06 1.40 17.94
N ASP A 188 27.33 1.27 18.34
CA ASP A 188 27.81 1.57 19.69
C ASP A 188 28.27 3.02 19.88
N ASP A 189 28.28 3.84 18.81
CA ASP A 189 28.65 5.25 18.93
C ASP A 189 27.69 5.99 19.84
N MET A 190 28.25 6.71 20.84
CA MET A 190 27.47 7.39 21.87
C MET A 190 27.22 8.85 21.52
N PHE A 191 25.97 9.24 21.65
CA PHE A 191 25.51 10.62 21.65
C PHE A 191 25.27 11.05 23.11
N LEU A 192 26.08 11.94 23.61
CA LEU A 192 26.04 12.38 25.02
C LEU A 192 25.30 13.71 25.13
N ASN A 193 24.61 13.90 26.27
CA ASN A 193 23.91 15.14 26.62
C ASN A 193 22.89 15.58 25.57
N LEU A 194 22.16 14.65 24.95
CA LEU A 194 21.09 14.98 23.99
C LEU A 194 20.06 15.90 24.63
N GLU A 195 19.75 16.98 23.95
CA GLU A 195 18.70 17.91 24.37
C GLU A 195 17.33 17.24 24.29
N LYS A 196 16.38 17.60 25.16
CA LYS A 196 14.99 17.12 25.04
C LYS A 196 14.19 17.89 23.99
N LYS A 197 14.67 19.08 23.62
CA LYS A 197 14.03 19.95 22.62
C LYS A 197 15.12 20.59 21.77
N LEU A 198 14.98 20.51 20.46
CA LEU A 198 15.88 21.10 19.51
C LEU A 198 15.12 22.19 18.71
N LYS A 199 15.57 23.42 18.76
CA LYS A 199 15.01 24.50 17.95
C LYS A 199 15.50 24.38 16.52
N CYS A 200 14.59 24.40 15.59
CA CYS A 200 14.87 24.30 14.16
C CYS A 200 14.03 25.34 13.40
N GLY A 201 14.62 26.48 13.06
CA GLY A 201 13.91 27.61 12.52
C GLY A 201 12.79 28.12 13.44
N ARG A 202 11.56 28.13 12.92
CA ARG A 202 10.35 28.50 13.67
C ARG A 202 9.71 27.32 14.44
N ARG A 203 10.24 26.11 14.31
CA ARG A 203 9.70 24.89 14.90
C ARG A 203 10.60 24.39 16.02
N THR A 204 10.01 23.60 16.90
CA THR A 204 10.76 22.88 17.93
C THR A 204 10.51 21.39 17.71
N ILE A 205 11.57 20.63 17.62
CA ILE A 205 11.55 19.16 17.59
C ILE A 205 11.74 18.71 19.04
N SER A 206 10.89 17.79 19.52
CA SER A 206 10.97 17.26 20.88
C SER A 206 11.00 15.74 20.85
N GLU A 207 11.52 15.15 21.91
CA GLU A 207 11.34 13.73 22.17
C GLU A 207 9.86 13.45 22.49
N TYR A 208 9.41 12.22 22.15
CA TYR A 208 8.09 11.73 22.52
C TYR A 208 8.07 11.31 24.00
N ASP A 209 9.12 10.60 24.45
CA ASP A 209 9.31 10.20 25.83
C ASP A 209 10.19 11.21 26.55
N GLU A 210 9.61 11.95 27.51
CA GLU A 210 10.33 12.93 28.32
C GLU A 210 11.35 12.27 29.27
N ASN A 211 11.19 10.98 29.59
CA ASN A 211 12.08 10.21 30.48
C ASN A 211 13.25 9.54 29.77
N LEU A 212 13.28 9.62 28.43
CA LEU A 212 14.36 9.03 27.63
C LEU A 212 15.73 9.54 28.12
N SER A 213 16.74 8.66 28.19
CA SER A 213 18.09 9.05 28.56
C SER A 213 18.64 10.17 27.67
N LYS A 214 19.50 11.02 28.23
CA LYS A 214 20.24 12.01 27.43
C LYS A 214 21.47 11.43 26.74
N ASP A 215 21.93 10.29 27.21
CA ASP A 215 23.06 9.57 26.64
C ASP A 215 22.53 8.30 25.99
N LEU A 216 22.64 8.22 24.67
CA LEU A 216 22.10 7.13 23.86
C LEU A 216 23.15 6.68 22.84
N SER A 217 23.29 5.39 22.69
CA SER A 217 23.98 4.83 21.53
C SER A 217 23.14 4.98 20.27
N VAL A 218 23.75 4.81 19.09
CA VAL A 218 22.99 4.74 17.80
C VAL A 218 21.94 3.63 17.86
N GLU A 219 22.27 2.50 18.50
CA GLU A 219 21.30 1.42 18.72
C GLU A 219 20.13 1.87 19.59
N ASP A 220 20.39 2.52 20.73
CA ASP A 220 19.35 3.02 21.63
C ASP A 220 18.45 4.08 20.96
N ILE A 221 19.03 4.92 20.10
CA ILE A 221 18.27 5.90 19.30
C ILE A 221 17.20 5.20 18.45
N LEU A 222 17.50 4.03 17.86
CA LEU A 222 16.51 3.25 17.11
C LEU A 222 15.55 2.53 18.04
N VAL A 223 16.07 1.83 19.05
CA VAL A 223 15.29 1.00 19.98
C VAL A 223 14.23 1.81 20.72
N HIS A 224 14.60 2.98 21.22
CA HIS A 224 13.70 3.88 21.96
C HIS A 224 13.09 4.98 21.08
N SER A 225 13.36 4.93 19.78
CA SER A 225 12.76 5.87 18.81
C SER A 225 13.05 7.35 19.10
N SER A 226 14.29 7.71 19.49
CA SER A 226 14.69 9.10 19.74
C SER A 226 14.56 9.97 18.49
N ASN A 227 13.82 11.06 18.57
CA ASN A 227 13.69 12.05 17.51
C ASN A 227 14.98 12.87 17.36
N ILE A 228 15.50 13.36 18.48
CA ILE A 228 16.68 14.24 18.50
C ILE A 228 17.93 13.45 18.14
N GLY A 229 18.08 12.23 18.63
CA GLY A 229 19.15 11.33 18.21
C GLY A 229 19.15 11.10 16.71
N SER A 230 17.98 10.84 16.12
CA SER A 230 17.83 10.68 14.67
C SER A 230 18.17 11.96 13.88
N VAL A 231 17.83 13.13 14.40
CA VAL A 231 18.23 14.43 13.83
C VAL A 231 19.76 14.57 13.83
N LYS A 232 20.41 14.28 14.95
CA LYS A 232 21.89 14.35 15.06
C LYS A 232 22.57 13.42 14.07
N ILE A 233 22.06 12.19 13.92
CA ILE A 233 22.54 11.25 12.90
C ILE A 233 22.34 11.83 11.49
N GLY A 234 21.16 12.39 11.19
CA GLY A 234 20.88 13.03 9.90
C GLY A 234 21.83 14.18 9.61
N GLN A 235 22.17 15.00 10.60
CA GLN A 235 23.15 16.11 10.48
C GLN A 235 24.57 15.57 10.17
N ILE A 236 24.99 14.46 10.78
CA ILE A 236 26.26 13.78 10.47
C ILE A 236 26.27 13.27 9.02
N ILE A 237 25.18 12.67 8.54
CA ILE A 237 25.05 12.16 7.18
C ILE A 237 25.08 13.29 6.15
N GLY A 238 24.40 14.38 6.46
CA GLY A 238 24.18 15.50 5.57
C GLY A 238 23.09 15.24 4.51
N GLN A 239 22.54 16.33 4.00
CA GLN A 239 21.39 16.33 3.09
C GLN A 239 21.62 15.49 1.82
N GLU A 240 22.75 15.69 1.16
CA GLU A 240 23.05 15.07 -0.14
C GLU A 240 23.12 13.54 -0.05
N LYS A 241 23.84 13.03 0.93
CA LYS A 241 23.99 11.59 1.15
C LYS A 241 22.66 10.94 1.55
N LEU A 242 21.90 11.58 2.46
CA LEU A 242 20.60 11.06 2.88
C LEU A 242 19.62 11.04 1.69
N GLN A 243 19.53 12.12 0.91
CA GLN A 243 18.68 12.19 -0.28
C GLN A 243 19.07 11.12 -1.31
N THR A 244 20.35 10.94 -1.55
CA THR A 244 20.86 9.93 -2.50
C THR A 244 20.51 8.52 -2.04
N PHE A 245 20.66 8.23 -0.75
CA PHE A 245 20.29 6.94 -0.18
C PHE A 245 18.81 6.67 -0.32
N LEU A 246 17.94 7.62 0.07
CA LEU A 246 16.48 7.48 -0.03
C LEU A 246 16.00 7.30 -1.46
N LYS A 247 16.64 7.95 -2.44
CA LYS A 247 16.37 7.71 -3.87
C LYS A 247 16.76 6.31 -4.29
N LYS A 248 17.94 5.82 -3.86
CA LYS A 248 18.41 4.46 -4.22
C LYS A 248 17.49 3.36 -3.72
N ILE A 249 16.94 3.48 -2.52
CA ILE A 249 15.99 2.50 -1.96
C ILE A 249 14.55 2.68 -2.48
N GLY A 250 14.29 3.72 -3.29
CA GLY A 250 13.00 3.95 -3.95
C GLY A 250 11.94 4.67 -3.13
N ILE A 251 12.29 5.26 -1.98
CA ILE A 251 11.32 5.96 -1.09
C ILE A 251 10.82 7.26 -1.71
N LEU A 252 11.67 7.99 -2.46
CA LEU A 252 11.34 9.33 -2.98
C LEU A 252 10.81 9.33 -4.42
N SER A 253 10.70 8.18 -5.07
CA SER A 253 10.26 8.05 -6.46
C SER A 253 8.97 7.24 -6.54
N GLN A 254 8.13 7.52 -7.53
CA GLN A 254 6.98 6.65 -7.80
C GLN A 254 7.45 5.23 -8.11
N LEU A 255 6.79 4.23 -7.53
CA LEU A 255 7.09 2.83 -7.75
C LEU A 255 6.54 2.37 -9.11
N ASP A 256 7.38 1.70 -9.91
CA ASP A 256 6.93 0.89 -11.03
C ASP A 256 6.37 -0.44 -10.48
N PHE A 257 5.07 -0.65 -10.65
CA PHE A 257 4.34 -1.78 -10.08
C PHE A 257 3.31 -2.34 -11.07
N ASP A 258 2.83 -3.55 -10.85
CA ASP A 258 1.87 -4.22 -11.75
C ASP A 258 0.48 -3.57 -11.76
N ILE A 259 0.15 -2.77 -10.76
CA ILE A 259 -1.05 -1.93 -10.73
C ILE A 259 -0.66 -0.49 -11.08
N GLU A 260 -1.32 0.11 -12.08
CA GLU A 260 -1.03 1.48 -12.53
C GLU A 260 -1.34 2.54 -11.45
N GLU A 261 -2.31 2.26 -10.58
CA GLU A 261 -2.71 3.18 -9.50
C GLU A 261 -1.69 3.18 -8.36
N THR A 262 -0.51 3.72 -8.65
CA THR A 262 0.55 3.95 -7.65
C THR A 262 0.61 5.42 -7.25
N GLY A 263 0.76 5.68 -5.96
CA GLY A 263 0.96 7.02 -5.41
C GLY A 263 2.36 7.54 -5.73
N LYS A 264 2.45 8.84 -5.98
CA LYS A 264 3.72 9.52 -6.12
C LYS A 264 4.04 10.24 -4.82
N PRO A 265 5.19 9.97 -4.18
CA PRO A 265 5.62 10.74 -3.01
C PRO A 265 5.59 12.24 -3.29
N LEU A 266 5.12 13.03 -2.33
CA LEU A 266 5.03 14.47 -2.50
C LEU A 266 6.43 15.07 -2.62
N SER A 267 6.64 15.87 -3.65
CA SER A 267 7.89 16.60 -3.82
C SER A 267 8.03 17.69 -2.75
N PHE A 268 9.21 17.86 -2.22
CA PHE A 268 9.52 18.93 -1.27
C PHE A 268 10.88 19.53 -1.57
N LYS A 269 11.07 20.78 -1.10
CA LYS A 269 12.37 21.46 -1.18
C LYS A 269 13.15 21.18 0.10
N TRP A 270 14.42 20.89 -0.04
CA TRP A 270 15.36 20.73 1.07
C TRP A 270 15.80 22.12 1.60
N ARG A 271 14.92 22.75 2.33
CA ARG A 271 15.15 24.07 2.96
C ARG A 271 14.74 23.99 4.43
N ASP A 272 15.23 24.90 5.24
CA ASP A 272 14.82 25.16 6.63
C ASP A 272 14.32 23.91 7.39
N CYS A 273 15.15 23.30 8.17
CA CYS A 273 14.82 22.14 9.00
C CYS A 273 14.37 20.88 8.25
N LYS A 274 14.52 20.84 6.93
CA LYS A 274 14.02 19.70 6.17
C LYS A 274 14.84 18.43 6.40
N LEU A 275 16.16 18.57 6.49
CA LEU A 275 17.04 17.46 6.85
C LEU A 275 16.66 16.89 8.22
N GLU A 276 16.50 17.77 9.19
CA GLU A 276 16.16 17.41 10.56
C GLU A 276 14.82 16.67 10.60
N THR A 277 13.78 17.20 9.95
CA THR A 277 12.46 16.58 9.98
C THR A 277 12.41 15.24 9.23
N VAL A 278 13.05 15.15 8.07
CA VAL A 278 13.14 13.90 7.28
C VAL A 278 13.88 12.82 8.07
N SER A 279 14.88 13.18 8.87
CA SER A 279 15.69 12.22 9.63
C SER A 279 14.88 11.37 10.61
N TYR A 280 13.75 11.86 11.10
CA TYR A 280 12.84 11.09 11.95
C TYR A 280 11.47 10.81 11.32
N GLY A 281 11.35 11.01 9.99
CA GLY A 281 10.17 10.61 9.21
C GLY A 281 9.05 11.64 9.09
N HIS A 282 9.34 12.93 9.37
CA HIS A 282 8.39 14.03 9.21
C HIS A 282 8.65 14.83 7.92
N GLY A 283 7.57 15.26 7.27
CA GLY A 283 7.66 16.02 6.04
C GLY A 283 8.20 15.23 4.84
N VAL A 284 8.32 13.91 4.95
CA VAL A 284 8.61 12.98 3.88
C VAL A 284 7.45 12.03 3.74
N THR A 285 6.99 11.85 2.51
CA THR A 285 5.83 10.98 2.23
C THR A 285 6.24 9.83 1.34
N THR A 286 5.59 8.70 1.51
CA THR A 286 5.75 7.52 0.64
C THR A 286 4.48 6.66 0.69
N THR A 287 4.40 5.64 -0.15
CA THR A 287 3.30 4.67 -0.10
C THR A 287 3.68 3.48 0.79
N PRO A 288 2.70 2.75 1.38
CA PRO A 288 2.99 1.55 2.16
C PRO A 288 3.79 0.49 1.39
N ILE A 289 3.52 0.30 0.09
CA ILE A 289 4.28 -0.66 -0.72
C ILE A 289 5.74 -0.23 -0.94
N GLN A 290 6.01 1.08 -1.07
CA GLN A 290 7.39 1.57 -1.14
C GLN A 290 8.11 1.41 0.19
N LEU A 291 7.41 1.61 1.32
CA LEU A 291 7.95 1.32 2.64
C LEU A 291 8.31 -0.16 2.76
N ALA A 292 7.41 -1.07 2.39
CA ALA A 292 7.65 -2.52 2.41
C ALA A 292 8.87 -2.90 1.56
N LYS A 293 9.01 -2.33 0.35
CA LYS A 293 10.20 -2.48 -0.49
C LYS A 293 11.47 -2.02 0.24
N GLY A 294 11.43 -0.83 0.85
CA GLY A 294 12.56 -0.29 1.59
C GLY A 294 13.01 -1.22 2.73
N TYR A 295 12.06 -1.71 3.52
CA TYR A 295 12.34 -2.67 4.59
C TYR A 295 12.84 -4.01 4.06
N ALA A 296 12.34 -4.49 2.93
CA ALA A 296 12.87 -5.69 2.30
C ALA A 296 14.36 -5.55 1.96
N ILE A 297 14.78 -4.39 1.44
CA ILE A 297 16.19 -4.10 1.16
C ILE A 297 17.03 -4.09 2.46
N LEU A 298 16.48 -3.53 3.55
CA LEU A 298 17.16 -3.58 4.85
C LEU A 298 17.33 -5.02 5.35
N ALA A 299 16.35 -5.90 5.11
CA ALA A 299 16.26 -7.23 5.70
C ALA A 299 16.98 -8.34 4.89
N ASN A 300 17.09 -8.20 3.56
CA ASN A 300 17.52 -9.27 2.66
C ASN A 300 19.04 -9.30 2.34
N GLY A 301 19.84 -8.61 3.12
CA GLY A 301 21.29 -8.46 2.84
C GLY A 301 21.63 -7.28 1.93
N GLY A 302 20.69 -6.36 1.72
CA GLY A 302 20.87 -5.11 1.00
C GLY A 302 20.65 -5.20 -0.51
N TYR A 303 20.00 -6.24 -1.00
CA TYR A 303 19.70 -6.39 -2.42
C TYR A 303 18.44 -5.60 -2.82
N ASP A 304 18.48 -4.99 -4.00
CA ASP A 304 17.29 -4.39 -4.59
C ASP A 304 16.23 -5.48 -4.85
N VAL A 305 14.99 -5.17 -4.61
CA VAL A 305 13.86 -6.06 -4.84
C VAL A 305 12.74 -5.30 -5.54
N LYS A 306 12.15 -5.89 -6.56
CA LYS A 306 11.00 -5.33 -7.27
C LYS A 306 9.74 -6.03 -6.79
N PRO A 307 8.83 -5.33 -6.08
CA PRO A 307 7.55 -5.90 -5.72
C PRO A 307 6.76 -6.33 -6.97
N THR A 308 6.14 -7.50 -6.92
CA THR A 308 5.30 -8.00 -8.02
C THR A 308 4.12 -8.82 -7.52
N LEU A 309 3.01 -8.71 -8.24
CA LEU A 309 1.79 -9.53 -8.08
C LEU A 309 1.73 -10.67 -9.10
N ILE A 310 2.65 -10.69 -10.08
CA ILE A 310 2.61 -11.61 -11.23
C ILE A 310 3.70 -12.66 -11.06
N LYS A 311 3.31 -13.92 -11.03
CA LYS A 311 4.20 -15.05 -10.74
C LYS A 311 5.31 -15.20 -11.77
N GLU A 312 5.02 -14.94 -13.04
CA GLU A 312 5.96 -15.00 -14.14
C GLU A 312 6.97 -13.85 -14.14
N LYS A 313 6.72 -12.80 -13.32
CA LYS A 313 7.61 -11.65 -13.17
C LYS A 313 8.49 -11.69 -11.93
N ILE A 314 8.56 -12.81 -11.22
CA ILE A 314 9.45 -12.96 -10.09
C ILE A 314 10.89 -12.92 -10.59
N TYR A 315 11.61 -11.88 -10.21
CA TYR A 315 13.01 -11.71 -10.55
C TYR A 315 13.91 -12.25 -9.44
N ASN A 316 14.96 -12.99 -9.81
CA ASN A 316 16.06 -13.23 -8.91
C ASN A 316 16.85 -11.92 -8.73
N SER A 317 16.46 -11.13 -7.73
CA SER A 317 16.95 -9.77 -7.47
C SER A 317 18.40 -9.70 -6.94
N GLN A 318 19.11 -10.83 -6.86
CA GLN A 318 20.47 -10.91 -6.29
C GLN A 318 21.54 -10.14 -7.08
N ASN A 319 21.18 -9.47 -8.19
CA ASN A 319 22.17 -8.88 -9.09
C ASN A 319 22.59 -7.45 -8.71
N LYS A 320 21.82 -6.71 -7.90
CA LYS A 320 22.14 -5.32 -7.55
C LYS A 320 22.03 -5.10 -6.05
N ARG A 321 23.19 -4.95 -5.41
CA ARG A 321 23.25 -4.58 -3.99
C ARG A 321 23.18 -3.05 -3.83
N ILE A 322 22.27 -2.57 -3.00
CA ILE A 322 22.07 -1.17 -2.66
C ILE A 322 22.71 -0.83 -1.32
N LEU A 323 22.69 -1.78 -0.39
CA LEU A 323 23.16 -1.66 0.99
C LEU A 323 24.19 -2.74 1.27
N ASN A 324 25.23 -2.45 2.05
CA ASN A 324 26.22 -3.43 2.45
C ASN A 324 25.59 -4.52 3.32
N LYS A 325 25.98 -5.78 3.11
CA LYS A 325 25.46 -6.93 3.87
C LYS A 325 25.65 -6.78 5.38
N ASP A 326 26.80 -6.28 5.80
CA ASP A 326 27.09 -6.04 7.22
C ASP A 326 26.11 -5.01 7.83
N VAL A 327 25.79 -3.95 7.08
CA VAL A 327 24.79 -2.94 7.50
C VAL A 327 23.40 -3.55 7.61
N SER A 328 22.98 -4.38 6.64
CA SER A 328 21.73 -5.13 6.73
C SER A 328 21.67 -5.98 8.00
N ASN A 329 22.75 -6.72 8.31
CA ASN A 329 22.83 -7.55 9.50
C ASN A 329 22.77 -6.72 10.80
N LYS A 330 23.42 -5.55 10.84
CA LYS A 330 23.36 -4.63 11.99
C LYS A 330 21.95 -4.09 12.18
N ILE A 331 21.32 -3.59 11.13
CA ILE A 331 19.94 -3.07 11.17
C ILE A 331 18.96 -4.14 11.63
N ASN A 332 19.05 -5.37 11.11
CA ASN A 332 18.17 -6.47 11.53
C ASN A 332 18.29 -6.78 13.02
N ARG A 333 19.52 -6.80 13.57
CA ARG A 333 19.73 -6.97 15.01
C ARG A 333 19.14 -5.84 15.83
N MET A 334 19.32 -4.59 15.39
CA MET A 334 18.78 -3.42 16.06
C MET A 334 17.23 -3.43 16.00
N LEU A 335 16.62 -3.77 14.84
CA LEU A 335 15.18 -3.91 14.70
C LEU A 335 14.59 -5.02 15.58
N ARG A 336 15.31 -6.15 15.76
CA ARG A 336 14.90 -7.17 16.73
C ARG A 336 14.86 -6.62 18.16
N LYS A 337 15.83 -5.78 18.53
CA LYS A 337 15.83 -5.13 19.87
C LYS A 337 14.69 -4.12 20.04
N VAL A 338 14.22 -3.44 18.97
CA VAL A 338 13.01 -2.61 19.03
C VAL A 338 11.80 -3.42 19.53
N VAL A 339 11.71 -4.70 19.10
CA VAL A 339 10.62 -5.61 19.54
C VAL A 339 10.88 -6.18 20.92
N THR A 340 12.11 -6.59 21.25
CA THR A 340 12.39 -7.26 22.54
C THR A 340 12.61 -6.30 23.70
N GLN A 341 13.01 -5.06 23.46
CA GLN A 341 13.44 -4.12 24.51
C GLN A 341 12.94 -2.69 24.30
N GLY A 342 12.35 -2.40 23.12
CA GLY A 342 12.01 -1.05 22.71
C GLY A 342 10.52 -0.78 22.60
N THR A 343 10.19 0.13 21.68
CA THR A 343 8.83 0.66 21.52
C THR A 343 7.81 -0.33 20.94
N ALA A 344 8.25 -1.49 20.46
CA ALA A 344 7.39 -2.50 19.85
C ALA A 344 7.25 -3.80 20.67
N THR A 345 7.47 -3.77 21.97
CA THR A 345 7.40 -4.95 22.83
C THR A 345 6.05 -5.67 22.83
N LEU A 346 4.95 -4.94 22.55
CA LEU A 346 3.62 -5.56 22.38
C LEU A 346 3.50 -6.42 21.12
N SER A 347 4.46 -6.35 20.20
CA SER A 347 4.48 -7.13 18.96
C SER A 347 5.43 -8.33 19.06
N ASP A 348 5.98 -8.60 20.24
CA ASP A 348 6.87 -9.76 20.44
C ASP A 348 6.02 -11.03 20.46
N VAL A 349 6.28 -11.89 19.49
CA VAL A 349 5.67 -13.22 19.37
C VAL A 349 6.77 -14.27 19.57
N GLU A 350 6.46 -15.30 20.36
CA GLU A 350 7.35 -16.43 20.64
C GLU A 350 7.69 -17.23 19.38
#